data_5634f2a2dc4b98e62552c3bdb1a60852
#
_entry.id   5634f2a2dc4b98e62552c3bdb1a60852
#
_cell.length_a   1.000
_cell.length_b   1.000
_cell.length_c   1.000
_cell.angle_alpha   90.00
_cell.angle_beta   90.00
_cell.angle_gamma   90.00
#
_symmetry.space_group_name_H-M   'P 1'
#
loop_
_entity.id
_entity.type
_entity.pdbx_description
1 polymer ?
#
loop_
_entity_poly.entity_id
_entity_poly.type
_entity_poly.pdbx_seq_one_letter_code
_entity_poly.pdbx_strand_id
1 'polypeptide(L)'
;MQLSIKTFDEIMALEPCYDPAERGYITPDWTGTALDILRIEHAPVEDRFWVVLRDGWLPDRLLHEFAIWCAEQALALIEEPDPRSLKALEVKRAWLDGNATDAELDAAWDAARDAAWDAARAAAWAAARAAARDAARDAQRERFAAMMTTLFEEE
;
A
#
# COMPACT_ATOMS: atom_id res chain seq x y z
N MET A 1 -13.63 -19.04 -17.82
CA MET A 1 -14.28 -17.92 -17.10
C MET A 1 -14.32 -16.73 -18.06
N GLN A 2 -15.47 -16.11 -18.27
CA GLN A 2 -15.63 -15.00 -19.23
C GLN A 2 -15.73 -13.70 -18.43
N LEU A 3 -14.95 -12.67 -18.82
CA LEU A 3 -15.05 -11.34 -18.21
C LEU A 3 -16.38 -10.70 -18.60
N SER A 4 -16.99 -9.98 -17.65
CA SER A 4 -18.21 -9.21 -17.89
C SER A 4 -17.94 -8.07 -18.86
N ILE A 5 -18.86 -7.83 -19.80
CA ILE A 5 -18.86 -6.62 -20.62
C ILE A 5 -19.47 -5.50 -19.78
N LYS A 6 -18.81 -4.36 -19.78
CA LYS A 6 -19.17 -3.15 -19.05
C LYS A 6 -19.40 -2.00 -20.04
N THR A 7 -20.11 -0.99 -19.61
CA THR A 7 -20.44 0.20 -20.41
C THR A 7 -19.80 1.46 -19.84
N PHE A 8 -19.79 2.53 -20.64
CA PHE A 8 -19.39 3.86 -20.16
C PHE A 8 -20.23 4.32 -18.96
N ASP A 9 -21.55 4.10 -18.99
CA ASP A 9 -22.45 4.49 -17.89
C ASP A 9 -22.11 3.76 -16.58
N GLU A 10 -21.69 2.49 -16.64
CA GLU A 10 -21.25 1.76 -15.45
C GLU A 10 -19.94 2.32 -14.88
N ILE A 11 -19.04 2.86 -15.72
CA ILE A 11 -17.84 3.58 -15.25
C ILE A 11 -18.26 4.90 -14.60
N MET A 12 -19.16 5.66 -15.20
CA MET A 12 -19.65 6.93 -14.65
C MET A 12 -20.42 6.73 -13.34
N ALA A 13 -21.09 5.59 -13.17
CA ALA A 13 -21.77 5.23 -11.91
C ALA A 13 -20.79 4.98 -10.74
N LEU A 14 -19.50 4.79 -11.00
CA LEU A 14 -18.44 4.73 -9.97
C LEU A 14 -18.02 6.11 -9.44
N GLU A 15 -18.62 7.19 -9.97
CA GLU A 15 -18.29 8.58 -9.61
C GLU A 15 -16.80 8.93 -9.77
N PRO A 16 -16.22 8.75 -10.97
CA PRO A 16 -14.83 9.11 -11.21
C PRO A 16 -14.59 10.61 -11.00
N CYS A 17 -13.38 10.99 -10.60
CA CYS A 17 -13.00 12.38 -10.36
C CYS A 17 -13.11 13.28 -11.61
N TYR A 18 -13.21 12.71 -12.79
CA TYR A 18 -13.38 13.39 -14.08
C TYR A 18 -14.09 12.49 -15.09
N ASP A 19 -14.64 13.08 -16.14
CA ASP A 19 -15.22 12.34 -17.26
C ASP A 19 -14.11 11.76 -18.16
N PRO A 20 -13.99 10.43 -18.29
CA PRO A 20 -12.97 9.79 -19.12
C PRO A 20 -13.18 10.06 -20.63
N ALA A 21 -14.38 10.44 -21.08
CA ALA A 21 -14.63 10.82 -22.47
C ALA A 21 -14.09 12.23 -22.77
N GLU A 22 -14.21 13.17 -21.85
CA GLU A 22 -13.60 14.51 -21.97
C GLU A 22 -12.08 14.44 -22.01
N ARG A 23 -11.48 13.42 -21.37
CA ARG A 23 -10.03 13.15 -21.44
C ARG A 23 -9.62 12.39 -22.70
N GLY A 24 -10.56 11.91 -23.50
CA GLY A 24 -10.29 11.13 -24.70
C GLY A 24 -9.80 9.70 -24.42
N TYR A 25 -10.03 9.16 -23.23
CA TYR A 25 -9.62 7.79 -22.88
C TYR A 25 -10.55 6.75 -23.46
N ILE A 26 -11.85 7.01 -23.40
CA ILE A 26 -12.91 6.19 -23.97
C ILE A 26 -14.01 7.12 -24.55
N THR A 27 -14.91 6.57 -25.36
CA THR A 27 -16.03 7.32 -25.90
C THR A 27 -17.32 7.07 -25.09
N PRO A 28 -18.36 7.96 -25.16
CA PRO A 28 -19.61 7.74 -24.44
C PRO A 28 -20.38 6.47 -24.84
N ASP A 29 -20.10 5.89 -26.00
CA ASP A 29 -20.65 4.63 -26.48
C ASP A 29 -19.74 3.42 -26.20
N TRP A 30 -18.67 3.63 -25.41
CA TRP A 30 -17.72 2.57 -25.08
C TRP A 30 -18.39 1.39 -24.38
N THR A 31 -18.05 0.19 -24.84
CA THR A 31 -18.35 -1.07 -24.17
C THR A 31 -17.13 -1.97 -24.24
N GLY A 32 -16.84 -2.69 -23.17
CA GLY A 32 -15.66 -3.55 -23.13
C GLY A 32 -15.54 -4.30 -21.80
N THR A 33 -14.44 -4.99 -21.64
CA THR A 33 -14.11 -5.76 -20.44
C THR A 33 -13.09 -5.01 -19.58
N ALA A 34 -12.84 -5.50 -18.36
CA ALA A 34 -11.74 -5.02 -17.52
C ALA A 34 -10.39 -5.07 -18.25
N LEU A 35 -10.17 -6.07 -19.10
CA LEU A 35 -8.94 -6.19 -19.87
C LEU A 35 -8.82 -5.08 -20.93
N ASP A 36 -9.92 -4.66 -21.54
CA ASP A 36 -9.92 -3.57 -22.51
C ASP A 36 -9.59 -2.24 -21.83
N ILE A 37 -10.07 -1.99 -20.60
CA ILE A 37 -9.65 -0.83 -19.78
C ILE A 37 -8.14 -0.87 -19.51
N LEU A 38 -7.58 -2.00 -19.10
CA LEU A 38 -6.16 -2.12 -18.82
C LEU A 38 -5.26 -1.86 -20.05
N ARG A 39 -5.78 -2.06 -21.25
CA ARG A 39 -5.09 -1.83 -22.53
C ARG A 39 -5.15 -0.40 -23.05
N ILE A 40 -5.84 0.51 -22.41
CA ILE A 40 -5.89 1.92 -22.80
C ILE A 40 -4.56 2.60 -22.41
N GLU A 41 -3.55 2.47 -23.26
CA GLU A 41 -2.16 2.90 -22.95
C GLU A 41 -2.03 4.40 -22.65
N HIS A 42 -2.89 5.24 -23.25
CA HIS A 42 -2.87 6.70 -23.08
C HIS A 42 -3.62 7.18 -21.82
N ALA A 43 -4.34 6.29 -21.10
CA ALA A 43 -4.89 6.59 -19.79
C ALA A 43 -3.86 6.27 -18.70
N PRO A 44 -3.77 7.07 -17.61
CA PRO A 44 -2.90 6.78 -16.47
C PRO A 44 -3.15 5.38 -15.92
N VAL A 45 -2.06 4.70 -15.51
CA VAL A 45 -2.17 3.32 -15.00
C VAL A 45 -3.02 3.26 -13.73
N GLU A 46 -2.92 4.28 -12.87
CA GLU A 46 -3.68 4.42 -11.63
C GLU A 46 -5.17 4.46 -11.91
N ASP A 47 -5.60 5.22 -12.92
CA ASP A 47 -7.01 5.36 -13.28
C ASP A 47 -7.57 4.05 -13.85
N ARG A 48 -6.79 3.35 -14.67
CA ARG A 48 -7.16 2.02 -15.18
C ARG A 48 -7.35 1.02 -14.06
N PHE A 49 -6.40 0.97 -13.11
CA PHE A 49 -6.53 0.11 -11.92
C PHE A 49 -7.68 0.54 -11.03
N TRP A 50 -7.90 1.84 -10.85
CA TRP A 50 -9.03 2.36 -10.06
C TRP A 50 -10.37 1.83 -10.54
N VAL A 51 -10.59 1.75 -11.86
CA VAL A 51 -11.82 1.19 -12.45
C VAL A 51 -11.89 -0.32 -12.24
N VAL A 52 -10.88 -1.07 -12.67
CA VAL A 52 -10.96 -2.55 -12.73
C VAL A 52 -10.93 -3.23 -11.36
N LEU A 53 -10.43 -2.54 -10.32
CA LEU A 53 -10.43 -3.06 -8.95
C LEU A 53 -11.74 -2.78 -8.18
N ARG A 54 -12.76 -2.20 -8.85
CA ARG A 54 -14.09 -2.03 -8.25
C ARG A 54 -14.89 -3.34 -8.28
N ASP A 55 -15.82 -3.43 -7.33
CA ASP A 55 -16.70 -4.60 -7.22
C ASP A 55 -17.41 -4.90 -8.54
N GLY A 56 -17.51 -6.15 -8.91
CA GLY A 56 -18.19 -6.62 -10.10
C GLY A 56 -17.45 -6.41 -11.44
N TRP A 57 -16.20 -5.91 -11.44
CA TRP A 57 -15.37 -5.81 -12.65
C TRP A 57 -14.54 -7.07 -12.88
N LEU A 58 -13.98 -7.62 -11.81
CA LEU A 58 -13.19 -8.86 -11.84
C LEU A 58 -13.77 -9.88 -10.86
N PRO A 59 -13.54 -11.17 -11.07
CA PRO A 59 -13.91 -12.18 -10.09
C PRO A 59 -13.19 -11.97 -8.77
N ASP A 60 -13.91 -12.12 -7.65
CA ASP A 60 -13.37 -11.92 -6.30
C ASP A 60 -12.10 -12.76 -6.04
N ARG A 61 -12.10 -14.01 -6.49
CA ARG A 61 -10.93 -14.88 -6.36
C ARG A 61 -9.68 -14.26 -7.01
N LEU A 62 -9.82 -13.67 -8.21
CA LEU A 62 -8.71 -13.02 -8.90
C LEU A 62 -8.21 -11.79 -8.12
N LEU A 63 -9.13 -10.99 -7.58
CA LEU A 63 -8.77 -9.84 -6.74
C LEU A 63 -8.02 -10.27 -5.50
N HIS A 64 -8.45 -11.35 -4.86
CA HIS A 64 -7.75 -11.92 -3.70
C HIS A 64 -6.37 -12.48 -4.04
N GLU A 65 -6.23 -13.21 -5.14
CA GLU A 65 -4.95 -13.73 -5.61
C GLU A 65 -3.98 -12.57 -5.94
N PHE A 66 -4.47 -11.51 -6.57
CA PHE A 66 -3.68 -10.31 -6.84
C PHE A 66 -3.24 -9.60 -5.56
N ALA A 67 -4.13 -9.46 -4.57
CA ALA A 67 -3.80 -8.87 -3.28
C ALA A 67 -2.73 -9.69 -2.53
N ILE A 68 -2.80 -11.02 -2.57
CA ILE A 68 -1.77 -11.91 -2.01
C ILE A 68 -0.43 -11.66 -2.71
N TRP A 69 -0.43 -11.63 -4.05
CA TRP A 69 0.78 -11.37 -4.82
C TRP A 69 1.42 -10.02 -4.46
N CYS A 70 0.63 -8.94 -4.39
CA CYS A 70 1.12 -7.62 -3.97
C CYS A 70 1.77 -7.64 -2.59
N ALA A 71 1.13 -8.33 -1.62
CA ALA A 71 1.67 -8.45 -0.27
C ALA A 71 2.97 -9.26 -0.23
N GLU A 72 3.09 -10.30 -1.04
CA GLU A 72 4.34 -11.06 -1.19
C GLU A 72 5.48 -10.24 -1.78
N GLN A 73 5.19 -9.43 -2.82
CA GLN A 73 6.19 -8.52 -3.38
C GLN A 73 6.67 -7.51 -2.32
N ALA A 74 5.76 -6.98 -1.53
CA ALA A 74 6.11 -6.05 -0.44
C ALA A 74 6.94 -6.74 0.66
N LEU A 75 6.57 -7.95 1.08
CA LEU A 75 7.31 -8.71 2.10
C LEU A 75 8.70 -9.15 1.61
N ALA A 76 8.86 -9.41 0.31
CA ALA A 76 10.16 -9.76 -0.28
C ALA A 76 11.20 -8.60 -0.23
N LEU A 77 10.76 -7.37 -0.01
CA LEU A 77 11.64 -6.21 0.18
C LEU A 77 12.13 -6.08 1.64
N ILE A 78 11.60 -6.87 2.55
CA ILE A 78 11.92 -6.84 3.98
C ILE A 78 12.91 -7.98 4.26
N GLU A 79 14.08 -7.66 4.79
CA GLU A 79 15.13 -8.65 5.07
C GLU A 79 14.65 -9.74 6.06
N GLU A 80 13.93 -9.33 7.10
CA GLU A 80 13.34 -10.24 8.11
C GLU A 80 11.84 -9.92 8.29
N PRO A 81 10.96 -10.43 7.41
CA PRO A 81 9.52 -10.19 7.52
C PRO A 81 8.94 -10.87 8.77
N ASP A 82 8.01 -10.19 9.43
CA ASP A 82 7.35 -10.73 10.63
C ASP A 82 6.60 -12.04 10.27
N PRO A 83 6.82 -13.13 11.03
CA PRO A 83 6.17 -14.43 10.78
C PRO A 83 4.63 -14.35 10.77
N ARG A 84 4.03 -13.41 11.51
CA ARG A 84 2.57 -13.20 11.54
C ARG A 84 2.07 -12.72 10.18
N SER A 85 2.82 -11.84 9.51
CA SER A 85 2.50 -11.37 8.15
C SER A 85 2.59 -12.48 7.12
N LEU A 86 3.63 -13.32 7.18
CA LEU A 86 3.76 -14.50 6.31
C LEU A 86 2.62 -15.48 6.55
N LYS A 87 2.28 -15.74 7.83
CA LYS A 87 1.18 -16.63 8.20
C LYS A 87 -0.17 -16.17 7.69
N ALA A 88 -0.43 -14.85 7.70
CA ALA A 88 -1.68 -14.30 7.15
C ALA A 88 -1.86 -14.61 5.67
N LEU A 89 -0.79 -14.59 4.87
CA LEU A 89 -0.85 -14.96 3.45
C LEU A 89 -1.10 -16.45 3.25
N GLU A 90 -0.49 -17.31 4.07
CA GLU A 90 -0.75 -18.76 4.04
C GLU A 90 -2.23 -19.06 4.36
N VAL A 91 -2.76 -18.45 5.44
CA VAL A 91 -4.16 -18.62 5.84
C VAL A 91 -5.11 -18.08 4.76
N LYS A 92 -4.78 -16.94 4.14
CA LYS A 92 -5.59 -16.36 3.05
C LYS A 92 -5.65 -17.29 1.84
N ARG A 93 -4.54 -17.95 1.47
CA ARG A 93 -4.54 -18.98 0.42
C ARG A 93 -5.39 -20.18 0.80
N ALA A 94 -5.20 -20.70 2.01
CA ALA A 94 -5.99 -21.82 2.51
C ALA A 94 -7.50 -21.52 2.51
N TRP A 95 -7.88 -20.30 2.88
CA TRP A 95 -9.26 -19.84 2.83
C TRP A 95 -9.81 -19.78 1.40
N LEU A 96 -9.05 -19.28 0.43
CA LEU A 96 -9.45 -19.28 -0.99
C LEU A 96 -9.66 -20.69 -1.56
N ASP A 97 -8.95 -21.66 -1.01
CA ASP A 97 -9.05 -23.07 -1.40
C ASP A 97 -10.06 -23.85 -0.55
N GLY A 98 -10.79 -23.18 0.36
CA GLY A 98 -11.80 -23.78 1.25
C GLY A 98 -11.20 -24.61 2.39
N ASN A 99 -9.90 -24.44 2.68
CA ASN A 99 -9.16 -25.18 3.70
C ASN A 99 -8.93 -24.37 5.00
N ALA A 100 -9.49 -23.16 5.10
CA ALA A 100 -9.53 -22.36 6.32
C ALA A 100 -10.89 -21.66 6.43
N THR A 101 -11.31 -21.39 7.65
CA THR A 101 -12.56 -20.70 8.00
C THR A 101 -12.40 -19.18 7.98
N ASP A 102 -13.52 -18.46 7.94
CA ASP A 102 -13.51 -16.99 8.09
C ASP A 102 -12.89 -16.55 9.43
N ALA A 103 -13.16 -17.28 10.50
CA ALA A 103 -12.60 -16.98 11.82
C ALA A 103 -11.06 -17.15 11.87
N GLU A 104 -10.50 -18.15 11.17
CA GLU A 104 -9.06 -18.31 11.06
C GLU A 104 -8.42 -17.21 10.21
N LEU A 105 -9.11 -16.79 9.17
CA LEU A 105 -8.68 -15.65 8.33
C LEU A 105 -8.68 -14.35 9.13
N ASP A 106 -9.74 -14.05 9.86
CA ASP A 106 -9.86 -12.84 10.69
C ASP A 106 -8.76 -12.82 11.76
N ALA A 107 -8.53 -13.92 12.47
CA ALA A 107 -7.48 -14.02 13.47
C ALA A 107 -6.06 -13.80 12.87
N ALA A 108 -5.81 -14.32 11.67
CA ALA A 108 -4.55 -14.12 10.98
C ALA A 108 -4.34 -12.67 10.53
N TRP A 109 -5.42 -12.00 10.09
CA TRP A 109 -5.41 -10.58 9.75
C TRP A 109 -5.14 -9.68 10.94
N ASP A 110 -5.76 -9.97 12.08
CA ASP A 110 -5.53 -9.20 13.31
C ASP A 110 -4.08 -9.34 13.78
N ALA A 111 -3.52 -10.55 13.76
CA ALA A 111 -2.13 -10.78 14.09
C ALA A 111 -1.15 -10.05 13.14
N ALA A 112 -1.45 -10.00 11.84
CA ALA A 112 -0.64 -9.26 10.87
C ALA A 112 -0.74 -7.74 11.07
N ARG A 113 -1.92 -7.24 11.44
CA ARG A 113 -2.12 -5.83 11.79
C ARG A 113 -1.31 -5.43 13.02
N ASP A 114 -1.32 -6.27 14.05
CA ASP A 114 -0.52 -6.05 15.26
C ASP A 114 0.98 -6.03 14.92
N ALA A 115 1.46 -6.93 14.06
CA ALA A 115 2.83 -6.92 13.56
C ALA A 115 3.20 -5.59 12.89
N ALA A 116 2.33 -5.08 12.03
CA ALA A 116 2.54 -3.81 11.34
C ALA A 116 2.60 -2.62 12.33
N TRP A 117 1.72 -2.61 13.34
CA TRP A 117 1.73 -1.61 14.40
C TRP A 117 3.01 -1.66 15.24
N ASP A 118 3.47 -2.86 15.61
CA ASP A 118 4.72 -3.05 16.36
C ASP A 118 5.91 -2.52 15.57
N ALA A 119 6.00 -2.85 14.28
CA ALA A 119 7.04 -2.37 13.38
C ALA A 119 7.02 -0.84 13.23
N ALA A 120 5.85 -0.24 13.01
CA ALA A 120 5.69 1.21 12.91
C ALA A 120 6.11 1.93 14.20
N ARG A 121 5.72 1.38 15.35
CA ARG A 121 6.10 1.90 16.67
C ARG A 121 7.61 1.83 16.87
N ALA A 122 8.23 0.69 16.56
CA ALA A 122 9.68 0.51 16.67
C ALA A 122 10.45 1.51 15.79
N ALA A 123 10.00 1.71 14.55
CA ALA A 123 10.59 2.68 13.62
C ALA A 123 10.46 4.12 14.15
N ALA A 124 9.29 4.52 14.65
CA ALA A 124 9.07 5.83 15.24
C ALA A 124 9.98 6.09 16.46
N TRP A 125 10.12 5.10 17.34
CA TRP A 125 11.03 5.18 18.49
C TRP A 125 12.51 5.28 18.08
N ALA A 126 12.93 4.54 17.05
CA ALA A 126 14.29 4.61 16.52
C ALA A 126 14.59 6.00 15.93
N ALA A 127 13.67 6.57 15.16
CA ALA A 127 13.78 7.90 14.58
C ALA A 127 13.84 8.99 15.68
N ALA A 128 12.97 8.91 16.69
CA ALA A 128 12.98 9.86 17.81
C ALA A 128 14.31 9.81 18.60
N ARG A 129 14.85 8.61 18.83
CA ARG A 129 16.16 8.46 19.51
C ARG A 129 17.30 9.01 18.68
N ALA A 130 17.28 8.83 17.36
CA ALA A 130 18.31 9.39 16.47
C ALA A 130 18.27 10.92 16.51
N ALA A 131 17.10 11.53 16.35
CA ALA A 131 16.92 12.97 16.43
C ALA A 131 17.37 13.56 17.78
N ALA A 132 17.04 12.90 18.91
CA ALA A 132 17.48 13.33 20.23
C ALA A 132 19.02 13.28 20.40
N ARG A 133 19.68 12.25 19.84
CA ARG A 133 21.14 12.15 19.86
C ARG A 133 21.79 13.25 19.03
N ASP A 134 21.26 13.57 17.87
CA ASP A 134 21.80 14.62 16.99
C ASP A 134 21.62 15.99 17.64
N ALA A 135 20.46 16.30 18.21
CA ALA A 135 20.24 17.53 18.97
C ALA A 135 21.19 17.68 20.17
N ALA A 136 21.44 16.59 20.90
CA ALA A 136 22.39 16.59 22.01
C ALA A 136 23.83 16.86 21.55
N ARG A 137 24.25 16.28 20.42
CA ARG A 137 25.58 16.54 19.83
C ARG A 137 25.72 17.99 19.38
N ASP A 138 24.69 18.57 18.79
CA ASP A 138 24.72 19.96 18.35
C ASP A 138 24.81 20.91 19.56
N ALA A 139 24.01 20.70 20.60
CA ALA A 139 24.10 21.46 21.86
C ALA A 139 25.48 21.35 22.52
N GLN A 140 26.11 20.17 22.48
CA GLN A 140 27.48 19.97 23.00
C GLN A 140 28.50 20.78 22.20
N ARG A 141 28.42 20.77 20.85
CA ARG A 141 29.30 21.59 19.98
C ARG A 141 29.16 23.07 20.25
N GLU A 142 27.91 23.57 20.32
CA GLU A 142 27.62 24.98 20.62
C GLU A 142 28.18 25.37 21.99
N ARG A 143 27.94 24.55 23.01
CA ARG A 143 28.47 24.80 24.36
C ARG A 143 29.98 24.82 24.40
N PHE A 144 30.64 23.87 23.73
CA PHE A 144 32.10 23.82 23.66
C PHE A 144 32.66 25.04 22.92
N ALA A 145 32.07 25.46 21.82
CA ALA A 145 32.46 26.67 21.08
C ALA A 145 32.36 27.92 21.98
N ALA A 146 31.25 28.09 22.70
CA ALA A 146 31.07 29.19 23.62
C ALA A 146 32.12 29.20 24.76
N MET A 147 32.44 28.05 25.32
CA MET A 147 33.47 27.96 26.35
C MET A 147 34.85 28.33 25.80
N MET A 148 35.20 27.92 24.58
CA MET A 148 36.46 28.26 23.93
C MET A 148 36.54 29.76 23.65
N THR A 149 35.47 30.38 23.16
CA THR A 149 35.42 31.83 22.93
C THR A 149 35.68 32.60 24.21
N THR A 150 35.02 32.25 25.32
CA THR A 150 35.24 32.93 26.62
C THR A 150 36.70 32.80 27.09
N LEU A 151 37.33 31.60 26.92
CA LEU A 151 38.70 31.40 27.34
C LEU A 151 39.76 32.20 26.54
N PHE A 152 39.50 32.50 25.28
CA PHE A 152 40.46 33.15 24.39
C PHE A 152 40.15 34.63 24.15
N GLU A 153 39.00 35.17 24.57
CA GLU A 153 38.68 36.61 24.52
C GLU A 153 39.07 37.31 25.84
N GLU A 154 39.36 36.61 26.91
CA GLU A 154 39.81 37.18 28.20
C GLU A 154 41.33 37.35 28.30
N GLU A 155 42.12 37.03 27.26
CA GLU A 155 43.54 37.33 27.11
C GLU A 155 43.79 38.58 26.25
#